data_8f06e3cbdc4c950209a4ca0545440b79
#
_entry.id   8f06e3cbdc4c950209a4ca0545440b79
#
_cell.length_a   1.000
_cell.length_b   1.000
_cell.length_c   1.000
_cell.angle_alpha   90.00
_cell.angle_beta   90.00
_cell.angle_gamma   90.00
#
_symmetry.space_group_name_H-M   'P 1'
#
loop_
_entity.id
_entity.type
_entity.pdbx_description
1 polymer ?
#
loop_
_entity_poly.entity_id
_entity_poly.type
_entity_poly.pdbx_seq_one_letter_code
_entity_poly.pdbx_strand_id
1 'polypeptide(L)'
;MHARIPQIMTLVWLLVCFSQTAVLAKVPVFVSILPQRYFVEQIGGKHVDVQVMVLPGASPTTYEPKSRQMVAIAKAKIFFSIGVPFEAVWLEKIVASNKNLRVVPMDRGIQKLPMASFHSHDETQQRTRGQTFSHGDEEAMSNGIPDPHVWLSPPLVILQARTVLTALRDIDPENGSTYEANYQRFVLQVLELDRELRHLLEPYQGQRFMVFHPAWGYFADTYHLEQIPVEMEGKTPKSAQLKELITNARKHRI
;
A
#
# COMPACT_ATOMS: atom_id res chain seq x y z
N MET A 1 45.52 60.80 -17.60
CA MET A 1 44.86 59.56 -18.06
C MET A 1 44.65 58.68 -16.84
N HIS A 2 43.48 58.68 -16.18
CA HIS A 2 43.20 57.89 -14.98
C HIS A 2 42.24 56.75 -15.35
N ALA A 3 42.69 55.52 -15.05
CA ALA A 3 42.02 54.30 -15.42
C ALA A 3 40.64 54.11 -14.69
N ARG A 4 39.57 53.98 -15.47
CA ARG A 4 38.20 53.67 -15.00
C ARG A 4 37.88 52.16 -15.09
N ILE A 5 38.77 51.28 -14.58
CA ILE A 5 38.59 49.82 -14.70
C ILE A 5 38.04 49.10 -13.43
N PRO A 6 38.00 49.64 -12.18
CA PRO A 6 37.55 48.84 -11.06
C PRO A 6 36.02 48.74 -10.86
N GLN A 7 35.19 49.61 -11.45
CA GLN A 7 33.74 49.59 -11.17
C GLN A 7 32.93 48.51 -11.94
N ILE A 8 33.40 48.08 -13.11
CA ILE A 8 32.71 47.05 -13.91
C ILE A 8 32.95 45.66 -13.36
N MET A 9 34.14 45.39 -12.81
CA MET A 9 34.46 44.10 -12.17
C MET A 9 33.65 43.81 -10.90
N THR A 10 33.33 44.85 -10.10
CA THR A 10 32.54 44.71 -8.86
C THR A 10 31.07 44.39 -9.14
N LEU A 11 30.51 44.91 -10.25
CA LEU A 11 29.12 44.68 -10.64
C LEU A 11 28.91 43.27 -11.19
N VAL A 12 29.90 42.70 -11.90
CA VAL A 12 29.85 41.32 -12.41
C VAL A 12 29.96 40.30 -11.27
N TRP A 13 30.76 40.60 -10.23
CA TRP A 13 30.87 39.73 -9.03
C TRP A 13 29.58 39.69 -8.19
N LEU A 14 28.81 40.79 -8.13
CA LEU A 14 27.54 40.85 -7.43
C LEU A 14 26.42 40.07 -8.17
N LEU A 15 26.49 39.93 -9.49
CA LEU A 15 25.51 39.18 -10.30
C LEU A 15 25.73 37.67 -10.26
N VAL A 16 26.95 37.19 -9.99
CA VAL A 16 27.27 35.74 -9.89
C VAL A 16 26.89 35.14 -8.54
N CYS A 17 26.79 35.97 -7.48
CA CYS A 17 26.45 35.48 -6.14
C CYS A 17 24.93 35.21 -5.89
N PHE A 18 24.03 35.51 -6.84
CA PHE A 18 22.58 35.37 -6.64
C PHE A 18 21.96 34.12 -7.28
N SER A 19 22.79 33.23 -7.85
CA SER A 19 22.31 31.91 -8.27
C SER A 19 22.35 30.96 -7.08
N GLN A 20 21.72 31.29 -5.96
CA GLN A 20 21.37 30.31 -4.95
C GLN A 20 20.27 29.45 -5.56
N THR A 21 20.67 28.30 -6.12
CA THR A 21 19.73 27.21 -6.34
C THR A 21 19.11 26.88 -5.00
N ALA A 22 17.89 27.36 -4.75
CA ALA A 22 17.11 26.94 -3.61
C ALA A 22 17.03 25.41 -3.71
N VAL A 23 17.75 24.73 -2.84
CA VAL A 23 17.54 23.29 -2.65
C VAL A 23 16.13 23.18 -2.12
N LEU A 24 15.17 22.90 -3.01
CA LEU A 24 13.80 22.67 -2.63
C LEU A 24 13.81 21.51 -1.61
N ALA A 25 13.42 21.84 -0.38
CA ALA A 25 13.34 20.86 0.67
C ALA A 25 12.31 19.79 0.28
N LYS A 26 12.74 18.52 0.26
CA LYS A 26 11.85 17.41 -0.05
C LYS A 26 10.72 17.34 0.98
N VAL A 27 9.52 16.98 0.53
CA VAL A 27 8.37 16.70 1.42
C VAL A 27 8.68 15.41 2.20
N PRO A 28 8.83 15.47 3.54
CA PRO A 28 9.06 14.27 4.34
C PRO A 28 7.75 13.48 4.48
N VAL A 29 7.77 12.23 3.98
CA VAL A 29 6.63 11.34 3.90
C VAL A 29 6.95 10.03 4.64
N PHE A 30 5.97 9.51 5.37
CA PHE A 30 6.00 8.16 5.88
C PHE A 30 4.95 7.28 5.19
N VAL A 31 5.28 6.01 5.04
CA VAL A 31 4.37 4.97 4.57
C VAL A 31 4.40 3.79 5.54
N SER A 32 3.33 3.03 5.63
CA SER A 32 3.25 1.87 6.50
C SER A 32 4.16 0.74 6.05
N ILE A 33 4.15 0.41 4.76
CA ILE A 33 4.84 -0.75 4.19
C ILE A 33 5.61 -0.40 2.92
N LEU A 34 6.56 -1.25 2.56
CA LEU A 34 7.49 -1.03 1.45
C LEU A 34 6.81 -0.83 0.07
N PRO A 35 5.74 -1.56 -0.32
CA PRO A 35 5.06 -1.32 -1.60
C PRO A 35 4.57 0.12 -1.77
N GLN A 36 4.02 0.74 -0.71
CA GLN A 36 3.56 2.13 -0.76
C GLN A 36 4.69 3.12 -1.06
N ARG A 37 5.91 2.84 -0.57
CA ARG A 37 7.09 3.68 -0.86
C ARG A 37 7.32 3.80 -2.35
N TYR A 38 7.28 2.67 -3.07
CA TYR A 38 7.45 2.66 -4.52
C TYR A 38 6.42 3.57 -5.20
N PHE A 39 5.15 3.47 -4.84
CA PHE A 39 4.09 4.29 -5.45
C PHE A 39 4.28 5.78 -5.17
N VAL A 40 4.63 6.13 -3.92
CA VAL A 40 4.87 7.53 -3.54
C VAL A 40 6.11 8.08 -4.26
N GLU A 41 7.18 7.30 -4.38
CA GLU A 41 8.40 7.71 -5.10
C GLU A 41 8.16 7.85 -6.62
N GLN A 42 7.32 6.99 -7.24
CA GLN A 42 6.96 7.12 -8.64
C GLN A 42 6.24 8.44 -8.94
N ILE A 43 5.39 8.91 -8.04
CA ILE A 43 4.60 10.14 -8.20
C ILE A 43 5.38 11.36 -7.72
N GLY A 44 5.97 11.29 -6.53
CA GLY A 44 6.67 12.41 -5.90
C GLY A 44 8.04 12.70 -6.49
N GLY A 45 8.70 11.68 -7.07
CA GLY A 45 10.03 11.80 -7.67
C GLY A 45 11.05 12.38 -6.70
N LYS A 46 11.82 13.34 -7.17
CA LYS A 46 12.88 14.01 -6.39
C LYS A 46 12.36 14.93 -5.28
N HIS A 47 11.05 15.23 -5.27
CA HIS A 47 10.44 16.22 -4.36
C HIS A 47 9.96 15.60 -3.04
N VAL A 48 10.04 14.27 -2.88
CA VAL A 48 9.67 13.55 -1.65
C VAL A 48 10.86 12.88 -1.00
N ASP A 49 10.81 12.74 0.32
CA ASP A 49 11.71 11.87 1.12
C ASP A 49 10.84 10.85 1.84
N VAL A 50 10.84 9.59 1.34
CA VAL A 50 9.89 8.56 1.78
C VAL A 50 10.55 7.58 2.72
N GLN A 51 10.05 7.51 3.95
CA GLN A 51 10.46 6.55 4.97
C GLN A 51 9.37 5.50 5.20
N VAL A 52 9.80 4.27 5.47
CA VAL A 52 8.90 3.12 5.68
C VAL A 52 8.84 2.79 7.17
N MET A 53 7.63 2.54 7.67
CA MET A 53 7.43 2.14 9.07
C MET A 53 7.83 0.69 9.26
N VAL A 54 7.15 -0.24 8.62
CA VAL A 54 7.46 -1.68 8.71
C VAL A 54 8.63 -2.00 7.80
N LEU A 55 9.78 -2.28 8.41
CA LEU A 55 11.03 -2.54 7.68
C LEU A 55 11.00 -3.94 7.03
N PRO A 56 11.80 -4.16 5.97
CA PRO A 56 11.96 -5.47 5.36
C PRO A 56 12.27 -6.56 6.38
N GLY A 57 11.59 -7.71 6.27
CA GLY A 57 11.72 -8.83 7.19
C GLY A 57 10.93 -8.73 8.50
N ALA A 58 10.28 -7.60 8.76
CA ALA A 58 9.38 -7.44 9.90
C ALA A 58 7.93 -7.74 9.49
N SER A 59 7.15 -8.29 10.43
CA SER A 59 5.72 -8.55 10.21
C SER A 59 4.88 -7.32 10.54
N PRO A 60 3.99 -6.87 9.65
CA PRO A 60 3.05 -5.78 9.95
C PRO A 60 2.10 -6.09 11.11
N THR A 61 1.91 -7.36 11.46
CA THR A 61 1.01 -7.77 12.56
C THR A 61 1.61 -7.50 13.94
N THR A 62 2.93 -7.66 14.08
CA THR A 62 3.63 -7.56 15.37
C THR A 62 4.64 -6.40 15.42
N TYR A 63 4.58 -5.52 14.42
CA TYR A 63 5.57 -4.43 14.31
C TYR A 63 5.38 -3.37 15.39
N GLU A 64 6.51 -3.00 16.00
CA GLU A 64 6.61 -1.86 16.91
C GLU A 64 7.60 -0.82 16.35
N PRO A 65 7.18 0.45 16.19
CA PRO A 65 8.05 1.51 15.70
C PRO A 65 9.26 1.73 16.62
N LYS A 66 10.43 1.81 16.01
CA LYS A 66 11.67 2.12 16.75
C LYS A 66 11.69 3.59 17.17
N SER A 67 12.34 3.93 18.28
CA SER A 67 12.45 5.32 18.79
C SER A 67 12.92 6.30 17.72
N ARG A 68 13.91 5.91 16.87
CA ARG A 68 14.38 6.74 15.76
C ARG A 68 13.31 7.05 14.72
N GLN A 69 12.37 6.12 14.47
CA GLN A 69 11.27 6.33 13.55
C GLN A 69 10.23 7.29 14.15
N MET A 70 9.97 7.20 15.46
CA MET A 70 9.10 8.13 16.16
C MET A 70 9.67 9.57 16.15
N VAL A 71 10.98 9.74 16.28
CA VAL A 71 11.64 11.04 16.12
C VAL A 71 11.55 11.55 14.68
N ALA A 72 11.69 10.69 13.70
CA ALA A 72 11.61 11.07 12.28
C ALA A 72 10.17 11.45 11.88
N ILE A 73 9.16 10.68 12.31
CA ILE A 73 7.76 10.95 11.98
C ILE A 73 7.23 12.24 12.63
N ALA A 74 7.85 12.69 13.73
CA ALA A 74 7.54 13.98 14.32
C ALA A 74 7.80 15.17 13.37
N LYS A 75 8.60 14.98 12.32
CA LYS A 75 8.91 15.96 11.27
C LYS A 75 8.18 15.69 9.94
N ALA A 76 7.46 14.58 9.83
CA ALA A 76 6.76 14.22 8.62
C ALA A 76 5.58 15.14 8.34
N LYS A 77 5.26 15.32 7.05
CA LYS A 77 4.09 16.06 6.59
C LYS A 77 2.91 15.15 6.28
N ILE A 78 3.21 13.96 5.75
CA ILE A 78 2.19 12.97 5.37
C ILE A 78 2.59 11.60 5.94
N PHE A 79 1.59 10.87 6.42
CA PHE A 79 1.63 9.44 6.68
C PHE A 79 0.59 8.75 5.81
N PHE A 80 1.02 7.92 4.87
CA PHE A 80 0.13 7.09 4.07
C PHE A 80 -0.11 5.76 4.78
N SER A 81 -1.34 5.57 5.26
CA SER A 81 -1.81 4.29 5.83
C SER A 81 -2.43 3.39 4.76
N ILE A 82 -2.64 2.11 5.07
CA ILE A 82 -3.22 1.11 4.15
C ILE A 82 -4.08 0.06 4.85
N GLY A 83 -4.28 0.18 6.17
CA GLY A 83 -5.09 -0.74 6.95
C GLY A 83 -4.36 -1.98 7.42
N VAL A 84 -3.02 -1.97 7.51
CA VAL A 84 -2.26 -3.09 8.11
C VAL A 84 -2.36 -3.08 9.64
N PRO A 85 -2.27 -4.27 10.30
CA PRO A 85 -2.61 -4.40 11.72
C PRO A 85 -1.87 -3.48 12.68
N PHE A 86 -0.57 -3.16 12.44
CA PHE A 86 0.17 -2.28 13.34
C PHE A 86 -0.44 -0.88 13.43
N GLU A 87 -1.12 -0.41 12.38
CA GLU A 87 -1.75 0.91 12.36
C GLU A 87 -2.85 1.03 13.41
N ALA A 88 -3.63 -0.03 13.61
CA ALA A 88 -4.68 -0.04 14.64
C ALA A 88 -4.11 0.18 16.06
N VAL A 89 -2.86 -0.22 16.30
CA VAL A 89 -2.19 -0.11 17.60
C VAL A 89 -1.42 1.21 17.74
N TRP A 90 -0.80 1.67 16.64
CA TRP A 90 0.20 2.73 16.70
C TRP A 90 -0.23 4.06 16.09
N LEU A 91 -1.25 4.09 15.22
CA LEU A 91 -1.61 5.31 14.47
C LEU A 91 -2.00 6.46 15.39
N GLU A 92 -2.73 6.20 16.46
CA GLU A 92 -3.10 7.21 17.45
C GLU A 92 -1.86 7.84 18.13
N LYS A 93 -0.90 7.00 18.54
CA LYS A 93 0.37 7.45 19.15
C LYS A 93 1.22 8.25 18.15
N ILE A 94 1.24 7.83 16.89
CA ILE A 94 1.92 8.52 15.79
C ILE A 94 1.32 9.92 15.61
N VAL A 95 0.01 10.03 15.50
CA VAL A 95 -0.69 11.32 15.37
C VAL A 95 -0.48 12.19 16.62
N ALA A 96 -0.49 11.61 17.81
CA ALA A 96 -0.22 12.33 19.03
C ALA A 96 1.19 12.95 19.07
N SER A 97 2.17 12.28 18.44
CA SER A 97 3.57 12.77 18.37
C SER A 97 3.77 13.92 17.39
N ASN A 98 2.86 14.11 16.42
CA ASN A 98 2.94 15.17 15.41
C ASN A 98 1.53 15.67 15.04
N LYS A 99 1.11 16.76 15.64
CA LYS A 99 -0.21 17.36 15.43
C LYS A 99 -0.43 17.91 13.99
N ASN A 100 0.64 18.14 13.25
CA ASN A 100 0.61 18.63 11.88
C ASN A 100 0.71 17.50 10.84
N LEU A 101 0.77 16.22 11.29
CA LEU A 101 0.83 15.06 10.41
C LEU A 101 -0.51 14.83 9.73
N ARG A 102 -0.52 14.87 8.41
CA ARG A 102 -1.68 14.49 7.62
C ARG A 102 -1.68 12.96 7.40
N VAL A 103 -2.62 12.27 7.99
CA VAL A 103 -2.84 10.84 7.74
C VAL A 103 -3.74 10.68 6.53
N VAL A 104 -3.28 9.89 5.54
CA VAL A 104 -3.97 9.67 4.27
C VAL A 104 -4.12 8.16 4.03
N PRO A 105 -5.32 7.58 4.19
CA PRO A 105 -5.56 6.19 3.85
C PRO A 105 -5.48 5.98 2.34
N MET A 106 -4.49 5.19 1.87
CA MET A 106 -4.32 4.90 0.44
C MET A 106 -5.38 3.93 -0.11
N ASP A 107 -6.04 3.22 0.77
CA ASP A 107 -7.14 2.29 0.47
C ASP A 107 -8.52 2.96 0.49
N ARG A 108 -8.57 4.28 0.60
CA ARG A 108 -9.84 5.02 0.60
C ARG A 108 -10.64 4.76 -0.67
N GLY A 109 -11.91 4.37 -0.50
CA GLY A 109 -12.82 4.08 -1.61
C GLY A 109 -12.62 2.70 -2.24
N ILE A 110 -11.72 1.86 -1.71
CA ILE A 110 -11.57 0.47 -2.11
C ILE A 110 -12.45 -0.40 -1.20
N GLN A 111 -13.37 -1.14 -1.81
CA GLN A 111 -14.13 -2.15 -1.10
C GLN A 111 -13.20 -3.30 -0.68
N LYS A 112 -13.13 -3.54 0.63
CA LYS A 112 -12.26 -4.59 1.15
C LYS A 112 -12.86 -5.97 0.94
N LEU A 113 -12.04 -6.89 0.44
CA LEU A 113 -12.34 -8.33 0.47
C LEU A 113 -12.13 -8.87 1.88
N PRO A 114 -12.85 -9.93 2.29
CA PRO A 114 -12.50 -10.66 3.50
C PRO A 114 -11.16 -11.39 3.30
N MET A 115 -10.34 -11.44 4.35
CA MET A 115 -9.11 -12.23 4.34
C MET A 115 -9.45 -13.71 4.12
N ALA A 116 -8.82 -14.33 3.12
CA ALA A 116 -9.02 -15.75 2.87
C ALA A 116 -8.53 -16.58 4.06
N SER A 117 -9.39 -17.50 4.53
CA SER A 117 -9.05 -18.49 5.54
C SER A 117 -9.31 -19.88 5.00
N PHE A 118 -8.47 -20.85 5.38
CA PHE A 118 -8.74 -22.25 5.06
C PHE A 118 -9.89 -22.73 5.94
N HIS A 119 -11.07 -22.91 5.34
CA HIS A 119 -12.16 -23.64 5.96
C HIS A 119 -12.15 -25.06 5.38
N SER A 120 -12.04 -26.10 6.22
CA SER A 120 -12.34 -27.45 5.83
C SER A 120 -13.84 -27.51 5.47
N HIS A 121 -14.14 -27.51 4.18
CA HIS A 121 -15.47 -27.80 3.70
C HIS A 121 -15.75 -29.29 3.91
N ASP A 122 -16.22 -29.65 5.09
CA ASP A 122 -16.98 -30.85 5.29
C ASP A 122 -18.37 -30.61 4.65
N GLU A 123 -18.60 -31.14 3.44
CA GLU A 123 -19.85 -30.97 2.67
C GLU A 123 -21.07 -31.67 3.33
N THR A 124 -21.03 -31.87 4.64
CA THR A 124 -22.08 -32.52 5.42
C THR A 124 -22.67 -31.63 6.52
N GLN A 125 -23.09 -30.41 6.18
CA GLN A 125 -24.11 -29.76 6.99
C GLN A 125 -25.35 -29.50 6.14
N GLN A 126 -26.26 -30.47 6.27
CA GLN A 126 -27.64 -30.42 5.86
C GLN A 126 -28.25 -29.06 6.21
N ARG A 127 -28.83 -28.43 5.16
CA ARG A 127 -29.79 -27.33 5.35
C ARG A 127 -30.91 -27.78 6.26
N THR A 128 -30.79 -27.57 7.54
CA THR A 128 -31.91 -27.63 8.47
C THR A 128 -32.73 -26.38 8.26
N ARG A 129 -33.85 -26.58 7.58
CA ARG A 129 -34.90 -25.60 7.30
C ARG A 129 -35.58 -25.24 8.63
N GLY A 130 -35.58 -23.96 8.97
CA GLY A 130 -36.56 -23.36 9.87
C GLY A 130 -36.02 -22.88 11.20
N GLN A 131 -35.51 -21.64 11.19
CA GLN A 131 -35.71 -20.69 12.29
C GLN A 131 -35.61 -19.27 11.74
N THR A 132 -36.72 -18.55 11.80
CA THR A 132 -36.86 -17.12 11.56
C THR A 132 -36.11 -16.35 12.64
N PHE A 133 -34.98 -15.72 12.29
CA PHE A 133 -34.34 -14.73 13.14
C PHE A 133 -34.38 -13.35 12.46
N SER A 134 -34.55 -12.35 13.29
CA SER A 134 -34.80 -10.95 12.97
C SER A 134 -33.66 -10.34 12.17
N HIS A 135 -33.99 -9.61 11.11
CA HIS A 135 -33.06 -8.79 10.34
C HIS A 135 -32.48 -7.68 11.22
N GLY A 136 -31.19 -7.73 11.49
CA GLY A 136 -30.48 -6.64 12.16
C GLY A 136 -29.00 -6.91 12.47
N ASP A 137 -28.64 -8.12 12.84
CA ASP A 137 -27.31 -8.40 13.42
C ASP A 137 -26.47 -9.43 12.65
N GLU A 138 -26.97 -10.02 11.56
CA GLU A 138 -26.26 -11.08 10.82
C GLU A 138 -25.28 -10.58 9.77
N GLU A 139 -25.42 -9.34 9.27
CA GLU A 139 -24.47 -8.78 8.31
C GLU A 139 -23.07 -8.47 8.91
N ALA A 140 -23.00 -8.25 10.23
CA ALA A 140 -21.75 -7.93 10.91
C ALA A 140 -20.86 -9.15 11.20
N MET A 141 -21.42 -10.37 11.20
CA MET A 141 -20.67 -11.61 11.54
C MET A 141 -20.19 -12.41 10.33
N SER A 142 -20.63 -12.09 9.09
CA SER A 142 -20.16 -12.76 7.88
C SER A 142 -18.95 -12.09 7.23
N ASN A 143 -18.64 -10.86 7.62
CA ASN A 143 -17.48 -10.14 7.11
C ASN A 143 -16.25 -10.50 7.94
N GLY A 144 -15.43 -11.44 7.46
CA GLY A 144 -14.12 -11.76 8.03
C GLY A 144 -13.21 -10.52 8.17
N ILE A 145 -12.04 -10.69 8.79
CA ILE A 145 -11.03 -9.61 8.91
C ILE A 145 -10.78 -9.02 7.52
N PRO A 146 -10.90 -7.67 7.34
CA PRO A 146 -10.65 -7.05 6.04
C PRO A 146 -9.24 -7.30 5.53
N ASP A 147 -9.11 -7.77 4.30
CA ASP A 147 -7.81 -8.00 3.65
C ASP A 147 -7.14 -6.65 3.33
N PRO A 148 -5.95 -6.35 3.85
CA PRO A 148 -5.24 -5.10 3.57
C PRO A 148 -4.46 -5.12 2.25
N HIS A 149 -4.29 -6.27 1.56
CA HIS A 149 -3.34 -6.49 0.47
C HIS A 149 -3.76 -5.90 -0.89
N VAL A 150 -4.44 -4.75 -0.87
CA VAL A 150 -4.97 -4.03 -2.04
C VAL A 150 -3.89 -3.64 -3.07
N TRP A 151 -2.63 -3.57 -2.67
CA TRP A 151 -1.51 -3.21 -3.55
C TRP A 151 -1.08 -4.32 -4.52
N LEU A 152 -1.65 -5.52 -4.41
CA LEU A 152 -1.38 -6.64 -5.31
C LEU A 152 -2.34 -6.72 -6.51
N SER A 153 -3.27 -5.77 -6.64
CA SER A 153 -4.14 -5.61 -7.82
C SER A 153 -3.74 -4.34 -8.58
N PRO A 154 -3.21 -4.44 -9.81
CA PRO A 154 -2.85 -3.27 -10.62
C PRO A 154 -3.97 -2.23 -10.77
N PRO A 155 -5.24 -2.58 -11.03
CA PRO A 155 -6.33 -1.61 -11.03
C PRO A 155 -6.49 -0.84 -9.71
N LEU A 156 -6.32 -1.51 -8.57
CA LEU A 156 -6.40 -0.87 -7.26
C LEU A 156 -5.17 0.00 -6.95
N VAL A 157 -4.00 -0.33 -7.52
CA VAL A 157 -2.80 0.53 -7.44
C VAL A 157 -3.04 1.88 -8.11
N ILE A 158 -3.82 1.95 -9.19
CA ILE A 158 -4.17 3.23 -9.84
C ILE A 158 -4.99 4.11 -8.89
N LEU A 159 -5.93 3.55 -8.12
CA LEU A 159 -6.70 4.29 -7.12
C LEU A 159 -5.79 4.80 -5.99
N GLN A 160 -4.88 3.95 -5.51
CA GLN A 160 -3.89 4.34 -4.50
C GLN A 160 -2.98 5.45 -5.00
N ALA A 161 -2.51 5.36 -6.23
CA ALA A 161 -1.68 6.36 -6.89
C ALA A 161 -2.40 7.72 -6.99
N ARG A 162 -3.71 7.73 -7.31
CA ARG A 162 -4.53 8.94 -7.33
C ARG A 162 -4.62 9.60 -5.95
N THR A 163 -4.74 8.78 -4.91
CA THR A 163 -4.75 9.27 -3.52
C THR A 163 -3.42 9.94 -3.16
N VAL A 164 -2.29 9.34 -3.58
CA VAL A 164 -0.94 9.92 -3.40
C VAL A 164 -0.82 11.25 -4.14
N LEU A 165 -1.22 11.31 -5.42
CA LEU A 165 -1.20 12.55 -6.22
C LEU A 165 -1.96 13.68 -5.53
N THR A 166 -3.19 13.40 -5.10
CA THR A 166 -4.04 14.41 -4.43
C THR A 166 -3.37 14.94 -3.17
N ALA A 167 -2.85 14.04 -2.31
CA ALA A 167 -2.21 14.43 -1.07
C ALA A 167 -0.93 15.25 -1.28
N LEU A 168 -0.10 14.91 -2.28
CA LEU A 168 1.12 15.64 -2.60
C LEU A 168 0.81 17.02 -3.19
N ARG A 169 -0.17 17.13 -4.08
CA ARG A 169 -0.60 18.44 -4.65
C ARG A 169 -1.15 19.39 -3.59
N ASP A 170 -1.85 18.87 -2.60
CA ASP A 170 -2.40 19.69 -1.53
C ASP A 170 -1.32 20.27 -0.61
N ILE A 171 -0.22 19.52 -0.39
CA ILE A 171 0.83 19.93 0.57
C ILE A 171 1.99 20.67 -0.10
N ASP A 172 2.19 20.44 -1.39
CA ASP A 172 3.25 21.01 -2.22
C ASP A 172 2.71 21.38 -3.62
N PRO A 173 1.83 22.40 -3.67
CA PRO A 173 1.15 22.81 -4.91
C PRO A 173 2.12 23.34 -5.98
N GLU A 174 3.28 23.85 -5.60
CA GLU A 174 4.28 24.37 -6.51
C GLU A 174 4.82 23.28 -7.45
N ASN A 175 4.90 22.03 -6.98
CA ASN A 175 5.33 20.87 -7.74
C ASN A 175 4.16 20.06 -8.33
N GLY A 176 2.92 20.56 -8.22
CA GLY A 176 1.70 19.87 -8.60
C GLY A 176 1.66 19.37 -10.05
N SER A 177 2.18 20.14 -10.99
CA SER A 177 2.29 19.74 -12.42
C SER A 177 3.27 18.57 -12.64
N THR A 178 4.37 18.55 -11.88
CA THR A 178 5.34 17.46 -11.92
C THR A 178 4.73 16.17 -11.37
N TYR A 179 4.00 16.25 -10.25
CA TYR A 179 3.29 15.11 -9.68
C TYR A 179 2.23 14.56 -10.62
N GLU A 180 1.49 15.43 -11.31
CA GLU A 180 0.50 15.04 -12.31
C GLU A 180 1.15 14.28 -13.48
N ALA A 181 2.23 14.84 -14.06
CA ALA A 181 2.95 14.19 -15.16
C ALA A 181 3.53 12.82 -14.75
N ASN A 182 4.07 12.72 -13.55
CA ASN A 182 4.59 11.47 -13.00
C ASN A 182 3.47 10.45 -12.78
N TYR A 183 2.34 10.87 -12.21
CA TYR A 183 1.16 10.04 -12.02
C TYR A 183 0.66 9.46 -13.35
N GLN A 184 0.50 10.30 -14.38
CA GLN A 184 0.05 9.84 -15.69
C GLN A 184 1.00 8.78 -16.27
N ARG A 185 2.32 9.00 -16.17
CA ARG A 185 3.32 8.02 -16.62
C ARG A 185 3.21 6.71 -15.82
N PHE A 186 3.07 6.79 -14.51
CA PHE A 186 2.94 5.62 -13.65
C PHE A 186 1.65 4.84 -13.95
N VAL A 187 0.52 5.54 -14.16
CA VAL A 187 -0.75 4.90 -14.55
C VAL A 187 -0.60 4.14 -15.87
N LEU A 188 0.06 4.71 -16.88
CA LEU A 188 0.28 4.01 -18.14
C LEU A 188 1.11 2.72 -17.96
N GLN A 189 2.13 2.74 -17.10
CA GLN A 189 2.93 1.56 -16.78
C GLN A 189 2.10 0.48 -16.06
N VAL A 190 1.24 0.88 -15.13
CA VAL A 190 0.37 -0.04 -14.39
C VAL A 190 -0.71 -0.64 -15.31
N LEU A 191 -1.29 0.15 -16.22
CA LEU A 191 -2.25 -0.33 -17.21
C LEU A 191 -1.61 -1.34 -18.18
N GLU A 192 -0.37 -1.10 -18.60
CA GLU A 192 0.35 -2.04 -19.45
C GLU A 192 0.62 -3.35 -18.71
N LEU A 193 1.07 -3.28 -17.46
CA LEU A 193 1.23 -4.47 -16.60
C LEU A 193 -0.09 -5.24 -16.44
N ASP A 194 -1.20 -4.55 -16.18
CA ASP A 194 -2.52 -5.19 -16.06
C ASP A 194 -2.91 -5.91 -17.35
N ARG A 195 -2.69 -5.27 -18.50
CA ARG A 195 -2.95 -5.86 -19.81
C ARG A 195 -2.12 -7.12 -20.06
N GLU A 196 -0.82 -7.08 -19.75
CA GLU A 196 0.08 -8.22 -19.88
C GLU A 196 -0.34 -9.37 -18.96
N LEU A 197 -0.66 -9.07 -17.70
CA LEU A 197 -1.12 -10.08 -16.75
C LEU A 197 -2.44 -10.70 -17.17
N ARG A 198 -3.41 -9.92 -17.68
CA ARG A 198 -4.68 -10.47 -18.22
C ARG A 198 -4.42 -11.44 -19.36
N HIS A 199 -3.57 -11.08 -20.30
CA HIS A 199 -3.23 -11.94 -21.43
C HIS A 199 -2.50 -13.21 -20.98
N LEU A 200 -1.54 -13.09 -20.05
CA LEU A 200 -0.78 -14.24 -19.53
C LEU A 200 -1.66 -15.19 -18.74
N LEU A 201 -2.62 -14.68 -17.97
CA LEU A 201 -3.43 -15.46 -17.04
C LEU A 201 -4.76 -15.92 -17.64
N GLU A 202 -5.15 -15.45 -18.83
CA GLU A 202 -6.39 -15.83 -19.52
C GLU A 202 -6.56 -17.37 -19.62
N PRO A 203 -5.53 -18.18 -19.97
CA PRO A 203 -5.66 -19.64 -20.04
C PRO A 203 -5.83 -20.32 -18.68
N TYR A 204 -5.60 -19.59 -17.58
CA TYR A 204 -5.60 -20.12 -16.22
C TYR A 204 -6.82 -19.65 -15.40
N GLN A 205 -7.76 -18.96 -15.99
CA GLN A 205 -8.99 -18.52 -15.30
C GLN A 205 -9.71 -19.70 -14.65
N GLY A 206 -10.19 -19.50 -13.40
CA GLY A 206 -10.81 -20.54 -12.59
C GLY A 206 -9.84 -21.54 -11.96
N GLN A 207 -8.54 -21.43 -12.25
CA GLN A 207 -7.55 -22.30 -11.62
C GLN A 207 -7.17 -21.81 -10.22
N ARG A 208 -6.67 -22.76 -9.43
CA ARG A 208 -6.25 -22.56 -8.04
C ARG A 208 -4.75 -22.48 -7.93
N PHE A 209 -4.27 -21.64 -7.04
CA PHE A 209 -2.86 -21.59 -6.67
C PHE A 209 -2.71 -21.53 -5.16
N MET A 210 -1.69 -22.18 -4.64
CA MET A 210 -1.45 -22.27 -3.21
C MET A 210 -0.39 -21.25 -2.78
N VAL A 211 -0.67 -20.55 -1.68
CA VAL A 211 0.23 -19.58 -1.07
C VAL A 211 0.37 -19.86 0.42
N PHE A 212 1.52 -19.53 1.00
CA PHE A 212 1.68 -19.69 2.44
C PHE A 212 0.78 -18.69 3.18
N HIS A 213 0.98 -17.39 2.96
CA HIS A 213 0.19 -16.29 3.52
C HIS A 213 -0.87 -15.79 2.50
N PRO A 214 -2.14 -15.58 2.90
CA PRO A 214 -3.24 -15.23 2.00
C PRO A 214 -3.19 -13.77 1.52
N ALA A 215 -2.06 -13.34 0.99
CA ALA A 215 -1.87 -11.96 0.54
C ALA A 215 -2.43 -11.68 -0.87
N TRP A 216 -2.75 -12.69 -1.65
CA TRP A 216 -3.03 -12.57 -3.09
C TRP A 216 -4.51 -12.52 -3.44
N GLY A 217 -5.40 -12.23 -2.47
CA GLY A 217 -6.85 -12.23 -2.67
C GLY A 217 -7.29 -11.28 -3.78
N TYR A 218 -6.83 -10.03 -3.77
CA TYR A 218 -7.16 -9.04 -4.81
C TYR A 218 -6.56 -9.36 -6.18
N PHE A 219 -5.37 -9.98 -6.22
CA PHE A 219 -4.78 -10.48 -7.46
C PHE A 219 -5.64 -11.61 -8.05
N ALA A 220 -6.01 -12.57 -7.23
CA ALA A 220 -6.86 -13.70 -7.62
C ALA A 220 -8.22 -13.20 -8.14
N ASP A 221 -8.87 -12.29 -7.43
CA ASP A 221 -10.13 -11.67 -7.84
C ASP A 221 -10.00 -10.93 -9.17
N THR A 222 -8.94 -10.12 -9.35
CA THR A 222 -8.69 -9.33 -10.56
C THR A 222 -8.51 -10.19 -11.80
N TYR A 223 -7.89 -11.37 -11.67
CA TYR A 223 -7.54 -12.26 -12.79
C TYR A 223 -8.33 -13.56 -12.83
N HIS A 224 -9.42 -13.64 -12.04
CA HIS A 224 -10.32 -14.80 -11.98
C HIS A 224 -9.62 -16.11 -11.61
N LEU A 225 -8.72 -16.03 -10.64
CA LEU A 225 -8.04 -17.17 -10.03
C LEU A 225 -8.59 -17.42 -8.62
N GLU A 226 -8.26 -18.56 -8.02
CA GLU A 226 -8.62 -18.89 -6.64
C GLU A 226 -7.36 -19.09 -5.79
N GLN A 227 -7.20 -18.29 -4.75
CA GLN A 227 -6.10 -18.42 -3.79
C GLN A 227 -6.44 -19.44 -2.71
N ILE A 228 -5.54 -20.38 -2.44
CA ILE A 228 -5.64 -21.35 -1.35
C ILE A 228 -4.54 -21.05 -0.32
N PRO A 229 -4.88 -20.57 0.88
CA PRO A 229 -3.88 -20.30 1.91
C PRO A 229 -3.41 -21.59 2.59
N VAL A 230 -2.12 -21.64 2.94
CA VAL A 230 -1.54 -22.71 3.77
C VAL A 230 -1.64 -22.39 5.24
N GLU A 231 -1.36 -21.14 5.64
CA GLU A 231 -1.50 -20.73 7.03
C GLU A 231 -2.97 -20.60 7.44
N MET A 232 -3.22 -20.82 8.72
CA MET A 232 -4.55 -20.75 9.33
C MET A 232 -4.54 -19.66 10.40
N GLU A 233 -5.33 -18.60 10.18
CA GLU A 233 -5.40 -17.45 11.10
C GLU A 233 -4.02 -16.87 11.47
N GLY A 234 -3.11 -16.77 10.52
CA GLY A 234 -1.75 -16.28 10.73
C GLY A 234 -0.81 -17.26 11.43
N LYS A 235 -1.18 -18.54 11.56
CA LYS A 235 -0.38 -19.59 12.21
C LYS A 235 -0.01 -20.68 11.23
N THR A 236 1.17 -21.27 11.43
CA THR A 236 1.58 -22.47 10.71
C THR A 236 0.60 -23.64 11.00
N PRO A 237 0.12 -24.37 9.97
CA PRO A 237 -0.83 -25.44 10.16
C PRO A 237 -0.23 -26.57 11.01
N LYS A 238 -1.07 -27.20 11.83
CA LYS A 238 -0.72 -28.42 12.55
C LYS A 238 -0.62 -29.61 11.57
N SER A 239 0.04 -30.69 12.00
CA SER A 239 0.29 -31.85 11.14
C SER A 239 -0.98 -32.45 10.51
N ALA A 240 -2.11 -32.48 11.21
CA ALA A 240 -3.39 -32.95 10.69
C ALA A 240 -3.92 -32.04 9.57
N GLN A 241 -3.86 -30.72 9.78
CA GLN A 241 -4.27 -29.70 8.81
C GLN A 241 -3.38 -29.71 7.56
N LEU A 242 -2.06 -29.90 7.74
CA LEU A 242 -1.13 -30.03 6.62
C LEU A 242 -1.44 -31.27 5.78
N LYS A 243 -1.80 -32.41 6.41
CA LYS A 243 -2.22 -33.62 5.70
C LYS A 243 -3.49 -33.37 4.87
N GLU A 244 -4.44 -32.65 5.40
CA GLU A 244 -5.69 -32.27 4.72
C GLU A 244 -5.39 -31.34 3.52
N LEU A 245 -4.55 -30.31 3.70
CA LEU A 245 -4.08 -29.42 2.64
C LEU A 245 -3.43 -30.20 1.50
N ILE A 246 -2.52 -31.14 1.81
CA ILE A 246 -1.86 -31.99 0.81
C ILE A 246 -2.88 -32.85 0.07
N THR A 247 -3.87 -33.40 0.77
CA THR A 247 -4.93 -34.21 0.17
C THR A 247 -5.77 -33.38 -0.78
N ASN A 248 -6.17 -32.18 -0.36
CA ASN A 248 -6.91 -31.21 -1.18
C ASN A 248 -6.11 -30.77 -2.41
N ALA A 249 -4.83 -30.43 -2.23
CA ALA A 249 -3.97 -30.03 -3.34
C ALA A 249 -3.89 -31.13 -4.41
N ARG A 250 -3.70 -32.39 -3.98
CA ARG A 250 -3.68 -33.55 -4.91
C ARG A 250 -5.01 -33.78 -5.60
N LYS A 251 -6.14 -33.68 -4.86
CA LYS A 251 -7.51 -33.86 -5.40
C LYS A 251 -7.81 -32.82 -6.47
N HIS A 252 -7.41 -31.58 -6.26
CA HIS A 252 -7.69 -30.47 -7.14
C HIS A 252 -6.56 -30.11 -8.11
N ARG A 253 -5.47 -30.89 -8.13
CA ARG A 253 -4.28 -30.69 -8.99
C ARG A 253 -3.68 -29.29 -8.88
N ILE A 254 -3.59 -28.78 -7.66
CA ILE A 254 -2.98 -27.51 -7.33
C ILE A 254 -1.47 -27.67 -7.18
#